data_1d70cb14cee72424fea33f2cd4ba7d5b
#
_entry.id   1d70cb14cee72424fea33f2cd4ba7d5b
#
_cell.length_a   1.000
_cell.length_b   1.000
_cell.length_c   1.000
_cell.angle_alpha   90.00
_cell.angle_beta   90.00
_cell.angle_gamma   90.00
#
_symmetry.space_group_name_H-M   'P 1'
#
loop_
_entity.id
_entity.type
_entity.pdbx_description
1 polymer ?
#
loop_
_entity_poly.entity_id
_entity_poly.type
_entity_poly.pdbx_seq_one_letter_code
_entity_poly.pdbx_strand_id
1 'polypeptide(L)'
;MMKKLSLLFLFTLFISGAAFAQQKPSMVFARTEHNFGTIKEEMGAVTTQFEFTNAGKSPLIIQRVSASCGCTTPGYTREPVLPGKKGTISVKYSTVRRPGTFNKTITVYTNVPDTVYVLTIKGNVVPQQ
;
A
#
# COMPACT_ATOMS: atom_id res chain seq x y z
N MET A 1 6.89 -59.89 -46.86
CA MET A 1 5.93 -58.83 -46.68
C MET A 1 6.35 -57.93 -45.55
N MET A 2 6.86 -56.84 -45.88
CA MET A 2 7.26 -55.86 -44.89
C MET A 2 6.07 -55.01 -44.50
N LYS A 3 5.48 -55.33 -43.38
CA LYS A 3 4.54 -54.36 -42.81
C LYS A 3 5.34 -53.26 -42.21
N LYS A 4 5.38 -52.16 -42.89
CA LYS A 4 5.85 -50.92 -42.30
C LYS A 4 4.82 -50.51 -41.27
N LEU A 5 5.13 -50.83 -40.03
CA LEU A 5 4.49 -50.13 -38.92
C LEU A 5 4.91 -48.68 -39.06
N SER A 6 4.05 -47.91 -39.64
CA SER A 6 4.13 -46.48 -39.48
C SER A 6 3.82 -46.21 -38.03
N LEU A 7 4.88 -46.15 -37.22
CA LEU A 7 4.78 -45.58 -35.91
C LEU A 7 4.54 -44.11 -36.15
N LEU A 8 3.27 -43.77 -36.32
CA LEU A 8 2.86 -42.43 -36.09
C LEU A 8 3.09 -42.17 -34.63
N PHE A 9 4.31 -41.77 -34.36
CA PHE A 9 4.63 -41.10 -33.13
C PHE A 9 3.83 -39.81 -33.19
N LEU A 10 2.59 -39.90 -32.73
CA LEU A 10 1.82 -38.74 -32.36
C LEU A 10 2.55 -38.15 -31.19
N PHE A 11 3.54 -37.35 -31.52
CA PHE A 11 4.15 -36.44 -30.57
C PHE A 11 3.05 -35.41 -30.28
N THR A 12 2.14 -35.80 -29.41
CA THR A 12 1.31 -34.82 -28.72
C THR A 12 2.28 -33.95 -27.97
N LEU A 13 2.67 -32.91 -28.65
CA LEU A 13 3.35 -31.78 -28.01
C LEU A 13 2.34 -31.27 -26.96
N PHE A 14 2.43 -31.79 -25.76
CA PHE A 14 1.85 -31.17 -24.59
C PHE A 14 2.58 -29.83 -24.47
N ILE A 15 2.07 -28.84 -25.20
CA ILE A 15 2.34 -27.47 -24.84
C ILE A 15 1.64 -27.32 -23.49
N SER A 16 2.31 -27.70 -22.43
CA SER A 16 2.02 -27.15 -21.12
C SER A 16 2.18 -25.66 -21.27
N GLY A 17 1.10 -25.01 -21.66
CA GLY A 17 1.02 -23.59 -21.51
C GLY A 17 1.24 -23.34 -20.03
N ALA A 18 2.49 -23.11 -19.66
CA ALA A 18 2.76 -22.49 -18.37
C ALA A 18 1.96 -21.20 -18.41
N ALA A 19 0.79 -21.21 -17.77
CA ALA A 19 0.07 -20.00 -17.49
C ALA A 19 1.03 -19.21 -16.61
N PHE A 20 1.77 -18.28 -17.22
CA PHE A 20 2.48 -17.27 -16.48
C PHE A 20 1.39 -16.43 -15.82
N ALA A 21 0.97 -16.86 -14.63
CA ALA A 21 0.18 -16.02 -13.76
C ALA A 21 0.98 -14.74 -13.63
N GLN A 22 0.44 -13.62 -14.14
CA GLN A 22 1.09 -12.33 -14.02
C GLN A 22 1.35 -12.11 -12.54
N GLN A 23 2.63 -12.03 -12.18
CA GLN A 23 3.02 -11.76 -10.83
C GLN A 23 2.68 -10.30 -10.53
N LYS A 24 1.87 -10.08 -9.51
CA LYS A 24 1.40 -8.76 -9.11
C LYS A 24 1.87 -8.47 -7.69
N PRO A 25 2.21 -7.21 -7.39
CA PRO A 25 2.37 -6.81 -6.00
C PRO A 25 1.00 -6.73 -5.33
N SER A 26 0.99 -6.80 -4.02
CA SER A 26 -0.21 -6.62 -3.22
C SER A 26 0.16 -5.92 -1.92
N MET A 27 -0.61 -4.91 -1.53
CA MET A 27 -0.35 -4.13 -0.34
C MET A 27 -1.40 -4.46 0.73
N VAL A 28 -0.94 -4.96 1.86
CA VAL A 28 -1.81 -5.29 2.99
C VAL A 28 -1.36 -4.48 4.20
N PHE A 29 -2.25 -3.62 4.68
CA PHE A 29 -2.00 -2.81 5.86
C PHE A 29 -2.37 -3.55 7.14
N ALA A 30 -1.56 -3.40 8.18
CA ALA A 30 -1.88 -3.87 9.53
C ALA A 30 -3.11 -3.13 10.08
N ARG A 31 -3.24 -1.85 9.73
CA ARG A 31 -4.41 -1.00 10.02
C ARG A 31 -4.46 0.13 8.99
N THR A 32 -5.66 0.64 8.72
CA THR A 32 -5.87 1.73 7.75
C THR A 32 -6.38 3.01 8.38
N GLU A 33 -6.58 3.00 9.70
CA GLU A 33 -7.08 4.15 10.45
C GLU A 33 -6.29 4.31 11.74
N HIS A 34 -6.00 5.56 12.08
CA HIS A 34 -5.41 5.91 13.37
C HIS A 34 -6.16 7.05 14.01
N ASN A 35 -6.57 6.86 15.25
CA ASN A 35 -7.19 7.89 16.08
C ASN A 35 -6.18 8.37 17.12
N PHE A 36 -5.76 9.63 17.00
CA PHE A 36 -4.86 10.25 17.96
C PHE A 36 -5.54 10.56 19.31
N GLY A 37 -6.87 10.50 19.36
CA GLY A 37 -7.61 10.92 20.55
C GLY A 37 -7.56 12.42 20.75
N THR A 38 -7.54 12.85 22.02
CA THR A 38 -7.44 14.26 22.39
C THR A 38 -5.97 14.70 22.40
N ILE A 39 -5.68 15.76 21.66
CA ILE A 39 -4.33 16.28 21.46
C ILE A 39 -4.32 17.75 21.87
N LYS A 40 -3.29 18.18 22.58
CA LYS A 40 -3.08 19.60 22.88
C LYS A 40 -2.49 20.32 21.68
N GLU A 41 -3.05 21.47 21.33
CA GLU A 41 -2.58 22.30 20.22
C GLU A 41 -1.09 22.64 20.37
N GLU A 42 -0.63 22.87 21.58
CA GLU A 42 0.76 23.24 21.89
C GLU A 42 1.78 22.17 21.50
N MET A 43 1.36 20.94 21.23
CA MET A 43 2.24 19.89 20.71
C MET A 43 2.80 20.22 19.32
N GLY A 44 2.13 21.09 18.56
CA GLY A 44 2.55 21.54 17.25
C GLY A 44 2.30 20.54 16.13
N ALA A 45 2.57 19.29 16.37
CA ALA A 45 2.31 18.20 15.42
C ALA A 45 2.24 16.86 16.12
N VAL A 46 1.54 15.92 15.48
CA VAL A 46 1.50 14.51 15.89
C VAL A 46 1.78 13.64 14.69
N THR A 47 2.42 12.51 14.91
CA THR A 47 2.83 11.59 13.84
C THR A 47 2.39 10.17 14.15
N THR A 48 1.96 9.47 13.13
CA THR A 48 1.71 8.02 13.20
C THR A 48 2.32 7.31 12.00
N GLN A 49 2.45 6.00 12.08
CA GLN A 49 2.94 5.17 10.99
C GLN A 49 1.94 4.08 10.67
N PHE A 50 1.74 3.85 9.38
CA PHE A 50 0.97 2.72 8.88
C PHE A 50 1.94 1.72 8.26
N GLU A 51 2.05 0.57 8.87
CA GLU A 51 2.88 -0.51 8.35
C GLU A 51 2.10 -1.34 7.34
N PHE A 52 2.74 -1.69 6.24
CA PHE A 52 2.17 -2.58 5.23
C PHE A 52 3.15 -3.69 4.88
N THR A 53 2.59 -4.77 4.35
CA THR A 53 3.36 -5.90 3.83
C THR A 53 3.04 -6.07 2.35
N ASN A 54 4.07 -6.34 1.54
CA ASN A 54 3.84 -6.80 0.18
C ASN A 54 3.49 -8.30 0.24
N ALA A 55 2.20 -8.59 0.13
CA ALA A 55 1.68 -9.96 0.12
C ALA A 55 1.61 -10.55 -1.30
N GLY A 56 2.09 -9.81 -2.29
CA GLY A 56 2.12 -10.24 -3.68
C GLY A 56 3.39 -11.01 -4.04
N LYS A 57 3.62 -11.16 -5.33
CA LYS A 57 4.73 -11.96 -5.88
C LYS A 57 5.72 -11.15 -6.71
N SER A 58 5.52 -9.85 -6.83
CA SER A 58 6.44 -8.94 -7.49
C SER A 58 6.70 -7.71 -6.61
N PRO A 59 7.76 -6.93 -6.86
CA PRO A 59 8.09 -5.76 -6.05
C PRO A 59 6.96 -4.74 -6.03
N LEU A 60 6.66 -4.21 -4.84
CA LEU A 60 5.67 -3.17 -4.62
C LEU A 60 6.36 -1.81 -4.59
N ILE A 61 5.91 -0.91 -5.43
CA ILE A 61 6.46 0.44 -5.53
C ILE A 61 5.36 1.44 -5.19
N ILE A 62 5.62 2.30 -4.21
CA ILE A 62 4.75 3.43 -3.93
C ILE A 62 5.14 4.55 -4.90
N GLN A 63 4.18 4.96 -5.72
CA GLN A 63 4.40 5.96 -6.76
C GLN A 63 4.17 7.37 -6.23
N ARG A 64 3.14 7.52 -5.39
CA ARG A 64 2.74 8.81 -4.84
C ARG A 64 1.87 8.60 -3.60
N VAL A 65 1.95 9.53 -2.67
CA VAL A 65 1.05 9.63 -1.53
C VAL A 65 0.51 11.06 -1.46
N SER A 66 -0.81 11.18 -1.39
CA SER A 66 -1.49 12.47 -1.40
C SER A 66 -2.35 12.61 -0.15
N ALA A 67 -2.28 13.75 0.50
CA ALA A 67 -3.10 14.08 1.65
C ALA A 67 -4.26 15.00 1.26
N SER A 68 -5.39 14.88 1.96
CA SER A 68 -6.60 15.68 1.70
C SER A 68 -6.49 17.14 2.12
N CYS A 69 -5.46 17.50 2.91
CA CYS A 69 -5.18 18.90 3.24
C CYS A 69 -3.69 19.15 3.41
N GLY A 70 -3.27 20.43 3.29
CA GLY A 70 -1.89 20.84 3.55
C GLY A 70 -1.46 20.75 5.01
N CYS A 71 -2.39 20.46 5.91
CA CYS A 71 -2.13 20.23 7.34
C CYS A 71 -1.52 18.86 7.62
N THR A 72 -1.54 17.98 6.63
CA THR A 72 -1.10 16.60 6.73
C THR A 72 0.05 16.36 5.77
N THR A 73 1.18 15.93 6.31
CA THR A 73 2.40 15.67 5.54
C THR A 73 2.70 14.18 5.57
N PRO A 74 2.53 13.49 4.44
CA PRO A 74 2.88 12.07 4.36
C PRO A 74 4.34 11.86 4.00
N GLY A 75 4.92 10.79 4.52
CA GLY A 75 6.20 10.23 4.09
C GLY A 75 6.01 8.74 3.82
N TYR A 76 6.89 8.15 3.04
CA TYR A 76 6.74 6.74 2.69
C TYR A 76 8.06 6.09 2.27
N THR A 77 8.09 4.76 2.37
CA THR A 77 9.21 3.96 1.90
C THR A 77 9.42 4.18 0.40
N ARG A 78 10.59 4.65 0.01
CA ARG A 78 10.93 5.02 -1.37
C ARG A 78 11.45 3.84 -2.19
N GLU A 79 12.11 2.89 -1.55
CA GLU A 79 12.64 1.70 -2.22
C GLU A 79 11.52 0.71 -2.55
N PRO A 80 11.67 -0.07 -3.62
CA PRO A 80 10.75 -1.18 -3.88
C PRO A 80 10.70 -2.14 -2.69
N VAL A 81 9.49 -2.52 -2.30
CA VAL A 81 9.25 -3.48 -1.23
C VAL A 81 9.11 -4.87 -1.85
N LEU A 82 10.06 -5.74 -1.58
CA LEU A 82 10.07 -7.09 -2.14
C LEU A 82 8.95 -7.95 -1.56
N PRO A 83 8.52 -9.01 -2.26
CA PRO A 83 7.50 -9.94 -1.75
C PRO A 83 7.82 -10.43 -0.34
N GLY A 84 6.82 -10.37 0.55
CA GLY A 84 6.94 -10.75 1.94
C GLY A 84 7.61 -9.72 2.84
N LYS A 85 8.12 -8.63 2.30
CA LYS A 85 8.75 -7.56 3.07
C LYS A 85 7.76 -6.48 3.45
N LYS A 86 8.16 -5.64 4.39
CA LYS A 86 7.34 -4.57 4.96
C LYS A 86 7.87 -3.20 4.59
N GLY A 87 6.96 -2.24 4.52
CA GLY A 87 7.27 -0.83 4.40
C GLY A 87 6.35 -0.02 5.29
N THR A 88 6.53 1.29 5.29
CA THR A 88 5.75 2.20 6.12
C THR A 88 5.28 3.41 5.34
N ILE A 89 4.12 3.91 5.73
CA ILE A 89 3.61 5.24 5.39
C ILE A 89 3.58 6.01 6.70
N SER A 90 4.33 7.09 6.80
CA SER A 90 4.28 7.99 7.95
C SER A 90 3.35 9.16 7.66
N VAL A 91 2.62 9.62 8.65
CA VAL A 91 1.68 10.73 8.50
C VAL A 91 1.86 11.69 9.66
N LYS A 92 2.19 12.94 9.34
CA LYS A 92 2.33 14.03 10.30
C LYS A 92 1.17 14.99 10.14
N TYR A 93 0.49 15.29 11.23
CA TYR A 93 -0.61 16.25 11.27
C TYR A 93 -0.23 17.45 12.10
N SER A 94 -0.37 18.66 11.52
CA SER A 94 -0.12 19.92 12.22
C SER A 94 -1.33 20.30 13.08
N THR A 95 -1.09 20.53 14.37
CA THR A 95 -2.13 20.95 15.33
C THR A 95 -2.22 22.46 15.49
N VAL A 96 -1.24 23.21 14.95
CA VAL A 96 -1.14 24.66 15.10
C VAL A 96 -2.32 25.36 14.44
N ARG A 97 -3.08 26.13 15.21
CA ARG A 97 -4.27 26.86 14.77
C ARG A 97 -5.36 25.97 14.16
N ARG A 98 -5.45 24.73 14.65
CA ARG A 98 -6.41 23.75 14.14
C ARG A 98 -7.19 23.09 15.27
N PRO A 99 -7.79 23.87 16.18
CA PRO A 99 -8.59 23.30 17.27
C PRO A 99 -9.83 22.60 16.71
N GLY A 100 -10.27 21.58 17.41
CA GLY A 100 -11.46 20.80 17.08
C GLY A 100 -11.15 19.43 16.52
N THR A 101 -12.20 18.72 16.19
CA THR A 101 -12.11 17.37 15.61
C THR A 101 -11.62 17.42 14.18
N PHE A 102 -10.81 16.46 13.81
CA PHE A 102 -10.35 16.30 12.43
C PHE A 102 -10.50 14.85 11.96
N ASN A 103 -10.70 14.71 10.68
CA ASN A 103 -10.73 13.44 9.97
C ASN A 103 -10.12 13.68 8.59
N LYS A 104 -8.90 13.20 8.38
CA LYS A 104 -8.14 13.43 7.16
C LYS A 104 -7.80 12.11 6.49
N THR A 105 -7.83 12.11 5.17
CA THR A 105 -7.51 10.95 4.36
C THR A 105 -6.18 11.12 3.64
N ILE A 106 -5.49 10.01 3.49
CA ILE A 106 -4.24 9.90 2.76
C ILE A 106 -4.45 8.84 1.68
N THR A 107 -4.26 9.21 0.43
CA THR A 107 -4.41 8.29 -0.71
C THR A 107 -3.04 7.82 -1.15
N VAL A 108 -2.87 6.50 -1.25
CA VAL A 108 -1.62 5.84 -1.61
C VAL A 108 -1.76 5.25 -3.00
N TYR A 109 -0.91 5.71 -3.92
CA TYR A 109 -0.84 5.22 -5.29
C TYR A 109 0.37 4.32 -5.46
N THR A 110 0.15 3.13 -5.96
CA THR A 110 1.20 2.11 -6.12
C THR A 110 1.16 1.50 -7.51
N ASN A 111 2.08 0.58 -7.76
CA ASN A 111 2.06 -0.22 -8.97
C ASN A 111 1.13 -1.44 -8.90
N VAL A 112 0.28 -1.53 -7.87
CA VAL A 112 -0.80 -2.53 -7.82
C VAL A 112 -1.85 -2.14 -8.88
N PRO A 113 -2.19 -3.03 -9.84
CA PRO A 113 -3.14 -2.69 -10.89
C PRO A 113 -4.52 -2.29 -10.35
N ASP A 114 -5.10 -1.23 -10.93
CA ASP A 114 -6.47 -0.78 -10.71
C ASP A 114 -6.84 -0.56 -9.23
N THR A 115 -5.85 -0.25 -8.39
CA THR A 115 -6.05 -0.16 -6.94
C THR A 115 -5.40 1.10 -6.39
N VAL A 116 -6.14 1.84 -5.57
CA VAL A 116 -5.61 2.88 -4.69
C VAL A 116 -5.98 2.52 -3.26
N TYR A 117 -5.14 2.94 -2.33
CA TYR A 117 -5.37 2.68 -0.91
C TYR A 117 -5.65 3.99 -0.20
N VAL A 118 -6.56 3.96 0.76
CA VAL A 118 -6.92 5.14 1.53
C VAL A 118 -6.68 4.86 3.01
N LEU A 119 -5.90 5.73 3.63
CA LEU A 119 -5.64 5.72 5.06
C LEU A 119 -6.36 6.90 5.70
N THR A 120 -6.74 6.77 6.94
CA THR A 120 -7.46 7.81 7.68
C THR A 120 -6.77 8.10 9.00
N ILE A 121 -6.58 9.38 9.28
CA ILE A 121 -6.21 9.87 10.61
C ILE A 121 -7.33 10.72 11.16
N LYS A 122 -7.56 10.63 12.45
CA LYS A 122 -8.56 11.44 13.14
C LYS A 122 -8.15 11.74 14.57
N GLY A 123 -8.77 12.72 15.15
CA GLY A 123 -8.52 13.12 16.53
C GLY A 123 -9.27 14.39 16.86
N ASN A 124 -8.99 14.91 18.05
CA ASN A 124 -9.55 16.16 18.53
C ASN A 124 -8.45 17.01 19.14
N VAL A 125 -8.22 18.17 18.54
CA VAL A 125 -7.22 19.15 19.04
C VAL A 125 -7.91 20.10 20.01
N VAL A 126 -7.40 20.14 21.25
CA VAL A 126 -7.88 21.09 22.25
C VAL A 126 -7.02 22.34 22.24
N PRO A 127 -7.66 23.54 22.29
CA PRO A 127 -6.92 24.79 22.26
C PRO A 127 -5.94 24.92 23.40
N GLN A 128 -4.87 25.66 23.14
CA GLN A 128 -3.95 26.09 24.17
C GLN A 128 -4.68 27.01 25.15
N GLN A 129 -4.60 26.68 26.43
CA GLN A 129 -5.13 27.54 27.49
C GLN A 129 -4.05 28.44 28.03
#